data_08ad573139323b65d410ccad53b7d188
#
_entry.id   08ad573139323b65d410ccad53b7d188
#
_cell.length_a   1.000
_cell.length_b   1.000
_cell.length_c   1.000
_cell.angle_alpha   90.00
_cell.angle_beta   90.00
_cell.angle_gamma   90.00
#
_symmetry.space_group_name_H-M   'P 1'
#
loop_
_entity.id
_entity.type
_entity.pdbx_description
1 polymer ?
#
loop_
_entity_poly.entity_id
_entity_poly.type
_entity_poly.pdbx_seq_one_letter_code
_entity_poly.pdbx_strand_id
1 'polypeptide(L)'
;MKMIVAVIKHFKLDSVKDALSLAGIQGMTLTEVKGFGRQKGHIEIYRGSSYEVRFIPKLKIEVAVPDNRLGEIIGIIQKAAHTGEIGDGKIFVYDLNDVIRIRTGERGEEAL
;
A
#
# COMPACT_ATOMS: atom_id res chain seq x y z
N MET A 1 -1.72 -17.43 -4.04
CA MET A 1 -1.62 -16.01 -4.47
C MET A 1 -2.07 -15.07 -3.35
N LYS A 2 -1.44 -13.95 -3.24
CA LYS A 2 -1.74 -12.97 -2.21
C LYS A 2 -1.92 -11.59 -2.82
N MET A 3 -2.82 -10.82 -2.25
CA MET A 3 -2.92 -9.40 -2.54
C MET A 3 -2.21 -8.63 -1.43
N ILE A 4 -1.22 -7.85 -1.81
CA ILE A 4 -0.54 -6.93 -0.90
C ILE A 4 -1.19 -5.56 -1.08
N VAL A 5 -1.67 -5.00 0.01
CA VAL A 5 -2.27 -3.66 0.03
C VAL A 5 -1.41 -2.80 0.95
N ALA A 6 -0.75 -1.81 0.40
CA ALA A 6 0.11 -0.92 1.16
C ALA A 6 -0.48 0.49 1.17
N VAL A 7 -0.74 1.03 2.34
CA VAL A 7 -1.15 2.42 2.51
C VAL A 7 0.06 3.19 2.98
N ILE A 8 0.54 4.11 2.16
CA ILE A 8 1.82 4.80 2.35
C ILE A 8 1.67 6.31 2.31
N LYS A 9 2.69 7.00 2.76
CA LYS A 9 2.80 8.45 2.57
C LYS A 9 2.88 8.76 1.08
N HIS A 10 2.17 9.78 0.61
CA HIS A 10 2.09 10.07 -0.82
C HIS A 10 3.46 10.38 -1.45
N PHE A 11 4.38 11.01 -0.71
CA PHE A 11 5.71 11.34 -1.26
C PHE A 11 6.64 10.12 -1.35
N LYS A 12 6.21 8.95 -0.86
CA LYS A 12 6.96 7.70 -0.98
C LYS A 12 6.59 6.88 -2.23
N LEU A 13 5.66 7.38 -3.04
CA LEU A 13 5.22 6.65 -4.22
C LEU A 13 6.35 6.28 -5.16
N ASP A 14 7.19 7.25 -5.51
CA ASP A 14 8.26 6.99 -6.49
C ASP A 14 9.25 5.96 -5.98
N SER A 15 9.63 6.06 -4.70
CA SER A 15 10.53 5.07 -4.09
C SER A 15 9.95 3.66 -4.15
N VAL A 16 8.67 3.51 -3.79
CA VAL A 16 8.01 2.20 -3.80
C VAL A 16 7.83 1.68 -5.22
N LYS A 17 7.36 2.54 -6.13
CA LYS A 17 7.17 2.17 -7.53
C LYS A 17 8.48 1.70 -8.17
N ASP A 18 9.55 2.44 -7.97
CA ASP A 18 10.85 2.11 -8.55
C ASP A 18 11.40 0.80 -7.98
N ALA A 19 11.27 0.61 -6.68
CA ALA A 19 11.71 -0.62 -6.02
C ALA A 19 10.92 -1.84 -6.51
N LEU A 20 9.61 -1.71 -6.70
CA LEU A 20 8.78 -2.78 -7.23
C LEU A 20 9.12 -3.08 -8.70
N SER A 21 9.37 -2.06 -9.50
CA SER A 21 9.79 -2.24 -10.89
C SER A 21 11.11 -2.99 -10.99
N LEU A 22 12.07 -2.64 -10.14
CA LEU A 22 13.36 -3.34 -10.09
C LEU A 22 13.21 -4.80 -9.70
N ALA A 23 12.21 -5.12 -8.90
CA ALA A 23 11.90 -6.50 -8.51
C ALA A 23 11.09 -7.27 -9.57
N GLY A 24 10.81 -6.65 -10.71
CA GLY A 24 10.07 -7.28 -11.79
C GLY A 24 8.56 -7.22 -11.65
N ILE A 25 8.04 -6.43 -10.73
CA ILE A 25 6.59 -6.21 -10.60
C ILE A 25 6.15 -5.25 -11.71
N GLN A 26 5.30 -5.75 -12.60
CA GLN A 26 4.87 -4.99 -13.77
C GLN A 26 3.52 -4.32 -13.60
N GLY A 27 2.69 -4.83 -12.69
CA GLY A 27 1.36 -4.30 -12.48
C GLY A 27 1.09 -3.94 -11.03
N MET A 28 0.58 -2.76 -10.82
CA MET A 28 0.06 -2.34 -9.52
C MET A 28 -1.09 -1.37 -9.73
N THR A 29 -2.01 -1.38 -8.77
CA THR A 29 -3.13 -0.44 -8.76
C THR A 29 -2.87 0.61 -7.71
N LEU A 30 -3.08 1.86 -8.08
CA LEU A 30 -2.90 3.00 -7.18
C LEU A 30 -4.22 3.69 -6.95
N THR A 31 -4.54 3.94 -5.69
CA THR A 31 -5.74 4.68 -5.30
C THR A 31 -5.35 5.79 -4.33
N GLU A 32 -5.83 6.99 -4.57
CA GLU A 32 -5.71 8.08 -3.60
C GLU A 32 -6.73 7.85 -2.49
N VAL A 33 -6.25 7.88 -1.25
CA VAL A 33 -7.10 7.67 -0.08
C VAL A 33 -6.80 8.73 0.96
N LYS A 34 -7.68 8.82 1.97
CA LYS A 34 -7.44 9.66 3.13
C LYS A 34 -7.37 8.77 4.34
N GLY A 35 -6.28 8.87 5.08
CA GLY A 35 -6.06 8.09 6.27
C GLY A 35 -6.29 8.88 7.53
N PHE A 36 -6.84 8.20 8.52
CA PHE A 36 -6.92 8.70 9.87
C PHE A 36 -6.19 7.73 10.78
N GLY A 37 -5.32 8.27 11.62
CA GLY A 37 -4.58 7.45 12.55
C GLY A 37 -3.91 8.32 13.61
N ARG A 38 -3.09 7.71 14.44
CA ARG A 38 -2.28 8.46 15.39
C ARG A 38 -1.19 9.19 14.64
N GLN A 39 -1.34 10.50 14.52
CA GLN A 39 -0.28 11.35 14.02
C GLN A 39 -0.02 12.45 15.02
N LYS A 40 1.21 12.53 15.49
CA LYS A 40 1.63 13.55 16.43
C LYS A 40 1.43 14.92 15.81
N GLY A 41 0.70 15.79 16.51
CA GLY A 41 0.46 17.17 16.06
C GLY A 41 -0.74 17.36 15.15
N HIS A 42 -1.46 16.28 14.82
CA HIS A 42 -2.64 16.36 13.95
C HIS A 42 -3.97 16.24 14.69
N ILE A 43 -3.93 16.15 16.01
CA ILE A 43 -5.14 16.27 16.83
C ILE A 43 -5.15 17.72 17.34
N GLU A 44 -6.05 18.49 16.81
CA GLU A 44 -6.24 19.86 17.26
C GLU A 44 -7.46 19.94 18.19
N ILE A 45 -7.25 20.59 19.34
CA ILE A 45 -8.36 20.93 20.21
C ILE A 45 -8.94 22.23 19.67
N TYR A 46 -10.16 22.15 19.14
CA TYR A 46 -10.85 23.29 18.61
C TYR A 46 -11.80 23.86 19.66
N ARG A 47 -11.61 25.11 20.04
CA ARG A 47 -12.43 25.85 20.99
C ARG A 47 -12.55 25.18 22.37
N GLY A 48 -11.51 24.49 22.80
CA GLY A 48 -11.43 23.95 24.15
C GLY A 48 -12.27 22.71 24.45
N SER A 49 -13.09 22.24 23.51
CA SER A 49 -14.00 21.12 23.80
C SER A 49 -14.26 20.16 22.65
N SER A 50 -13.79 20.43 21.43
CA SER A 50 -13.98 19.51 20.33
C SER A 50 -12.66 19.19 19.64
N TYR A 51 -12.53 17.93 19.25
CA TYR A 51 -11.36 17.45 18.53
C TYR A 51 -11.69 17.44 17.05
N GLU A 52 -10.90 18.14 16.26
CA GLU A 52 -10.96 17.99 14.83
C GLU A 52 -10.00 16.89 14.42
N VAL A 53 -10.55 15.83 13.85
CA VAL A 53 -9.78 14.75 13.33
C VAL A 53 -9.50 15.04 11.87
N ARG A 54 -8.23 15.18 11.51
CA ARG A 54 -7.87 15.41 10.13
C ARG A 54 -7.60 14.10 9.42
N PHE A 55 -8.22 13.97 8.27
CA PHE A 55 -7.88 12.93 7.33
C PHE A 55 -6.71 13.42 6.48
N ILE A 56 -5.68 12.60 6.41
CA ILE A 56 -4.44 12.94 5.72
C ILE A 56 -4.39 12.19 4.41
N PRO A 57 -4.03 12.86 3.31
CA PRO A 57 -3.86 12.18 2.03
C PRO A 57 -2.80 11.09 2.13
N LYS A 58 -3.17 9.91 1.65
CA LYS A 58 -2.31 8.72 1.57
C LYS A 58 -2.50 8.10 0.19
N LEU A 59 -1.63 7.17 -0.14
CA LEU A 59 -1.79 6.37 -1.34
C LEU A 59 -1.93 4.91 -0.95
N LYS A 60 -2.86 4.23 -1.61
CA LYS A 60 -3.05 2.79 -1.48
C LYS A 60 -2.54 2.12 -2.74
N ILE A 61 -1.58 1.24 -2.57
CA ILE A 61 -1.01 0.45 -3.65
C ILE A 61 -1.45 -1.00 -3.46
N GLU A 62 -1.93 -1.62 -4.53
CA GLU A 62 -2.35 -3.02 -4.52
C GLU A 62 -1.53 -3.79 -5.54
N VAL A 63 -0.93 -4.88 -5.09
CA VAL A 63 -0.07 -5.75 -5.91
C VAL A 63 -0.41 -7.20 -5.63
N ALA A 64 -0.74 -7.94 -6.67
CA ALA A 64 -0.95 -9.38 -6.56
C ALA A 64 0.35 -10.11 -6.82
N VAL A 65 0.67 -11.07 -5.95
CA VAL A 65 1.93 -11.82 -6.04
C VAL A 65 1.69 -13.31 -5.80
N PRO A 66 2.55 -14.18 -6.35
CA PRO A 66 2.52 -15.59 -5.97
C PRO A 66 3.01 -15.75 -4.53
N ASP A 67 2.58 -16.81 -3.87
CA ASP A 67 2.90 -17.04 -2.45
C ASP A 67 4.42 -17.03 -2.19
N ASN A 68 5.20 -17.57 -3.11
CA ASN A 68 6.65 -17.68 -2.93
C ASN A 68 7.39 -16.35 -3.04
N ARG A 69 6.72 -15.29 -3.45
CA ARG A 69 7.32 -13.95 -3.52
C ARG A 69 6.78 -13.00 -2.46
N LEU A 70 5.86 -13.44 -1.63
CA LEU A 70 5.19 -12.57 -0.65
C LEU A 70 6.19 -11.87 0.28
N GLY A 71 7.07 -12.65 0.91
CA GLY A 71 8.04 -12.09 1.86
C GLY A 71 9.00 -11.10 1.24
N GLU A 72 9.49 -11.42 0.04
CA GLU A 72 10.38 -10.55 -0.72
C GLU A 72 9.71 -9.19 -1.02
N ILE A 73 8.50 -9.23 -1.54
CA ILE A 73 7.81 -8.00 -1.97
C ILE A 73 7.38 -7.15 -0.77
N ILE A 74 6.92 -7.78 0.31
CA ILE A 74 6.63 -7.05 1.56
C ILE A 74 7.88 -6.32 2.05
N GLY A 75 9.01 -6.99 2.07
CA GLY A 75 10.28 -6.38 2.51
C GLY A 75 10.69 -5.20 1.65
N ILE A 76 10.51 -5.30 0.34
CA ILE A 76 10.82 -4.23 -0.61
C ILE A 76 9.94 -3.01 -0.35
N ILE A 77 8.63 -3.20 -0.19
CA ILE A 77 7.68 -2.11 0.08
C ILE A 77 8.01 -1.46 1.42
N GLN A 78 8.20 -2.28 2.45
CA GLN A 78 8.48 -1.79 3.79
C GLN A 78 9.73 -0.91 3.81
N LYS A 79 10.79 -1.35 3.18
CA LYS A 79 12.04 -0.60 3.12
C LYS A 79 11.87 0.70 2.34
N ALA A 80 11.22 0.65 1.19
CA ALA A 80 11.06 1.81 0.32
C ALA A 80 10.12 2.87 0.92
N ALA A 81 9.11 2.45 1.68
CA ALA A 81 8.12 3.35 2.27
C ALA A 81 8.50 3.85 3.66
N HIS A 82 9.52 3.29 4.27
CA HIS A 82 9.90 3.58 5.66
C HIS A 82 10.49 4.98 5.81
N THR A 83 10.02 5.73 6.80
CA THR A 83 10.66 6.97 7.26
C THR A 83 11.06 6.87 8.74
N GLY A 84 10.42 6.00 9.50
CA GLY A 84 10.59 5.90 10.95
C GLY A 84 9.67 6.82 11.74
N GLU A 85 8.91 7.65 11.04
CA GLU A 85 7.97 8.58 11.65
C GLU A 85 6.56 7.97 11.74
N ILE A 86 5.77 8.47 12.66
CA ILE A 86 4.35 8.14 12.73
C ILE A 86 3.69 8.53 11.41
N GLY A 87 2.83 7.66 10.90
CA GLY A 87 2.15 7.91 9.64
C GLY A 87 2.74 7.18 8.44
N ASP A 88 3.78 6.36 8.65
CA ASP A 88 4.37 5.56 7.57
C ASP A 88 3.37 4.63 6.89
N GLY A 89 2.32 4.26 7.59
CA GLY A 89 1.25 3.44 7.05
C GLY A 89 1.38 1.97 7.42
N LYS A 90 0.65 1.15 6.71
CA LYS A 90 0.57 -0.29 6.98
C LYS A 90 0.51 -1.07 5.69
N ILE A 91 0.93 -2.33 5.77
CA ILE A 91 0.79 -3.31 4.70
C ILE A 91 -0.21 -4.36 5.17
N PHE A 92 -1.21 -4.61 4.34
CA PHE A 92 -2.22 -5.63 4.58
C PHE A 92 -2.03 -6.73 3.55
N VAL A 93 -2.25 -7.97 3.96
CA VAL A 93 -2.13 -9.12 3.06
C VAL A 93 -3.43 -9.90 3.06
N TYR A 94 -3.97 -10.14 1.88
CA TYR A 94 -5.17 -10.95 1.70
C TYR A 94 -4.87 -12.18 0.87
N ASP A 95 -5.55 -13.27 1.16
CA ASP A 95 -5.54 -14.43 0.27
C ASP A 95 -6.35 -14.10 -0.98
N LEU A 96 -5.79 -14.40 -2.15
CA LEU A 96 -6.49 -14.33 -3.41
C LEU A 96 -6.92 -15.72 -3.84
N ASN A 97 -8.22 -15.91 -3.99
CA ASN A 97 -8.77 -17.19 -4.45
C ASN A 97 -8.49 -17.41 -5.94
N ASP A 98 -8.58 -16.34 -6.72
CA ASP A 98 -8.35 -16.42 -8.16
C ASP A 98 -8.01 -15.04 -8.73
N VAL A 99 -7.38 -15.04 -9.88
CA VAL A 99 -7.11 -13.84 -10.68
C VAL A 99 -7.41 -14.21 -12.13
N ILE A 100 -8.15 -13.37 -12.82
CA ILE A 100 -8.51 -13.60 -14.22
C ILE A 100 -8.06 -12.39 -15.03
N ARG A 101 -7.26 -12.62 -16.05
CA ARG A 101 -6.85 -11.54 -16.95
C ARG A 101 -7.97 -11.31 -17.96
N ILE A 102 -8.50 -10.11 -17.99
CA ILE A 102 -9.67 -9.80 -18.80
C ILE A 102 -9.41 -10.03 -20.29
N ARG A 103 -8.23 -9.59 -20.79
CA ARG A 103 -7.91 -9.66 -22.21
C ARG A 103 -7.79 -11.11 -22.70
N THR A 104 -7.20 -11.99 -21.92
CA THR A 104 -6.81 -13.33 -22.38
C THR A 104 -7.64 -14.45 -21.76
N GLY A 105 -8.31 -14.18 -20.63
CA GLY A 105 -9.00 -15.19 -19.85
C GLY A 105 -8.10 -16.12 -19.05
N GLU A 106 -6.79 -15.86 -19.02
CA GLU A 106 -5.86 -16.63 -18.19
C GLU A 106 -6.24 -16.49 -16.72
N ARG A 107 -6.04 -17.56 -15.97
CA ARG A 107 -6.42 -17.63 -14.55
C ARG A 107 -5.25 -18.02 -13.68
N GLY A 108 -5.37 -17.69 -12.40
CA GLY A 108 -4.37 -18.06 -11.40
C GLY A 108 -3.05 -17.31 -11.60
N GLU A 109 -1.94 -17.97 -11.29
CA GLU A 109 -0.61 -17.35 -11.36
C GLU A 109 -0.24 -16.89 -12.77
N GLU A 110 -0.76 -17.54 -13.79
CA GLU A 110 -0.52 -17.12 -15.17
C GLU A 110 -1.15 -15.75 -15.48
N ALA A 111 -2.11 -15.33 -14.69
CA ALA A 111 -2.78 -14.04 -14.87
C ALA A 111 -2.07 -12.89 -14.12
N LEU A 112 -1.08 -13.21 -13.32
CA LEU A 112 -0.34 -12.20 -12.55
C LEU A 112 0.62 -11.38 -13.42
#